data_05a253e69cb020c1ee6c2a3167d99006
#
_entry.id   05a253e69cb020c1ee6c2a3167d99006
#
_cell.length_a   1.000
_cell.length_b   1.000
_cell.length_c   1.000
_cell.angle_alpha   90.00
_cell.angle_beta   90.00
_cell.angle_gamma   90.00
#
_symmetry.space_group_name_H-M   'P 1'
#
loop_
_entity.id
_entity.type
_entity.pdbx_description
1 polymer ?
#
loop_
_entity_poly.entity_id
_entity_poly.type
_entity_poly.pdbx_seq_one_letter_code
_entity_poly.pdbx_strand_id
1 'polypeptide(L)'
;AGYIKNNSAVKVIEYSNNFYKIKSGKVTGYIGEKDLLVDKKVEPFLLKNKNVTASFHKGNTNLRNSERSKSTVIGVCYKNSEYPIVKFSKDYKKAEIKRSETVTGWVSVKEINIGIESHKAMTTKAYKEYVAAEKKKEQETLDQALKQAINASIGTTGNSLVDASISLISHNESGDFRAARNKLSRFAGEKTITVGAWQWYGERAHNLLKEIYAADKDKAFNLVKSVYYGKKREENAKKFIADITSSDNWESTKRKFTDKEITAVKALLGSGNGVAVQKSQVKKDVNNIVSIAKNTYKLKNPALVVYFADMFWQSPNTAREVAKQTIDYFKGTDKLNADKNGLAKTHEFATKSSTFGKFSTRRNYTYSACKKLNSGTVDTIAIEKKKQKLAEKKAKKAEEKKKRQEEKAKKKLEQNKKQKKLEKEQNKEENN
;
A
#
# COMPACT_ATOMS: atom_id res chain seq x y z
N ALA A 1 32.81 -9.26 -1.57
CA ALA A 1 31.59 -9.75 -2.23
C ALA A 1 30.60 -8.62 -2.46
N GLY A 2 29.80 -8.74 -3.48
CA GLY A 2 28.79 -7.75 -3.84
C GLY A 2 27.60 -8.41 -4.53
N TYR A 3 26.54 -7.64 -4.76
CA TYR A 3 25.32 -8.06 -5.43
C TYR A 3 25.08 -7.22 -6.67
N ILE A 4 24.58 -7.85 -7.71
CA ILE A 4 24.12 -7.21 -8.93
C ILE A 4 22.70 -7.67 -9.20
N LYS A 5 21.83 -6.73 -9.58
CA LYS A 5 20.44 -7.05 -9.93
C LYS A 5 20.42 -7.85 -11.23
N ASN A 6 19.58 -8.87 -11.30
CA ASN A 6 19.39 -9.64 -12.52
C ASN A 6 19.14 -8.73 -13.71
N ASN A 7 19.65 -9.14 -14.86
CA ASN A 7 19.55 -8.43 -16.12
C ASN A 7 20.23 -7.06 -16.14
N SER A 8 21.26 -6.84 -15.31
CA SER A 8 22.07 -5.61 -15.34
C SER A 8 23.25 -5.76 -16.31
N ALA A 9 23.55 -4.70 -17.05
CA ALA A 9 24.74 -4.64 -17.88
C ALA A 9 26.00 -4.48 -17.02
N VAL A 10 27.04 -5.20 -17.36
CA VAL A 10 28.35 -5.15 -16.70
C VAL A 10 29.48 -5.03 -17.72
N LYS A 11 30.58 -4.43 -17.32
CA LYS A 11 31.80 -4.42 -18.13
C LYS A 11 32.60 -5.70 -17.83
N VAL A 12 32.76 -6.55 -18.82
CA VAL A 12 33.67 -7.69 -18.76
C VAL A 12 35.11 -7.17 -18.86
N ILE A 13 35.99 -7.61 -17.96
CA ILE A 13 37.39 -7.26 -17.92
C ILE A 13 38.25 -8.43 -18.45
N GLU A 14 37.90 -9.66 -18.01
CA GLU A 14 38.70 -10.84 -18.24
C GLU A 14 37.86 -12.10 -18.14
N TYR A 15 38.23 -13.17 -18.84
CA TYR A 15 37.60 -14.49 -18.71
C TYR A 15 38.69 -15.52 -18.35
N SER A 16 38.47 -16.27 -17.30
CA SER A 16 39.39 -17.33 -16.84
C SER A 16 38.61 -18.35 -16.01
N ASN A 17 38.96 -19.64 -16.19
CA ASN A 17 38.42 -20.74 -15.37
C ASN A 17 36.87 -20.76 -15.24
N ASN A 18 36.15 -20.56 -16.34
CA ASN A 18 34.69 -20.49 -16.39
C ASN A 18 34.05 -19.32 -15.59
N PHE A 19 34.86 -18.28 -15.31
CA PHE A 19 34.39 -17.06 -14.67
C PHE A 19 34.74 -15.83 -15.49
N TYR A 20 33.84 -14.89 -15.54
CA TYR A 20 34.08 -13.54 -16.04
C TYR A 20 34.40 -12.60 -14.88
N LYS A 21 35.55 -11.96 -14.94
CA LYS A 21 35.87 -10.81 -14.09
C LYS A 21 35.11 -9.60 -14.64
N ILE A 22 34.30 -9.01 -13.81
CA ILE A 22 33.42 -7.90 -14.24
C ILE A 22 33.63 -6.67 -13.37
N LYS A 23 33.31 -5.50 -13.94
CA LYS A 23 33.20 -4.23 -13.20
C LYS A 23 31.83 -3.62 -13.40
N SER A 24 31.20 -3.25 -12.30
CA SER A 24 29.92 -2.54 -12.30
C SER A 24 29.95 -1.45 -11.23
N GLY A 25 29.98 -0.21 -11.64
CA GLY A 25 30.17 0.91 -10.72
C GLY A 25 31.51 0.84 -9.99
N LYS A 26 31.45 0.83 -8.66
CA LYS A 26 32.64 0.72 -7.77
C LYS A 26 32.98 -0.74 -7.41
N VAL A 27 32.21 -1.71 -7.88
CA VAL A 27 32.36 -3.13 -7.54
C VAL A 27 33.09 -3.85 -8.68
N THR A 28 34.13 -4.56 -8.35
CA THR A 28 34.81 -5.54 -9.23
C THR A 28 34.66 -6.92 -8.60
N GLY A 29 34.35 -7.93 -9.39
CA GLY A 29 34.11 -9.28 -8.91
C GLY A 29 34.06 -10.29 -10.04
N TYR A 30 33.74 -11.54 -9.70
CA TYR A 30 33.65 -12.65 -10.65
C TYR A 30 32.21 -13.14 -10.74
N ILE A 31 31.75 -13.43 -11.96
CA ILE A 31 30.45 -14.04 -12.27
C ILE A 31 30.71 -15.33 -13.04
N GLY A 32 29.99 -16.39 -12.71
CA GLY A 32 30.07 -17.64 -13.43
C GLY A 32 29.60 -17.50 -14.89
N GLU A 33 30.18 -18.24 -15.81
CA GLU A 33 29.82 -18.20 -17.23
C GLU A 33 28.33 -18.45 -17.45
N LYS A 34 27.72 -19.31 -16.66
CA LYS A 34 26.27 -19.65 -16.76
C LYS A 34 25.34 -18.47 -16.40
N ASP A 35 25.86 -17.53 -15.62
CA ASP A 35 25.08 -16.40 -15.10
C ASP A 35 25.29 -15.11 -15.90
N LEU A 36 26.10 -15.14 -16.94
CA LEU A 36 26.41 -14.00 -17.78
C LEU A 36 26.11 -14.30 -19.26
N LEU A 37 25.31 -13.45 -19.89
CA LEU A 37 25.11 -13.48 -21.35
C LEU A 37 26.16 -12.58 -22.00
N VAL A 38 26.86 -13.12 -23.00
CA VAL A 38 27.87 -12.41 -23.77
C VAL A 38 27.61 -12.51 -25.27
N ASP A 39 28.23 -11.62 -26.03
CA ASP A 39 28.23 -11.60 -27.51
C ASP A 39 26.82 -11.67 -28.14
N LYS A 40 26.64 -12.50 -29.15
CA LYS A 40 25.41 -12.63 -29.94
C LYS A 40 24.17 -13.03 -29.13
N LYS A 41 24.31 -13.54 -27.90
CA LYS A 41 23.20 -13.90 -27.02
C LYS A 41 22.60 -12.69 -26.30
N VAL A 42 23.32 -11.59 -26.21
CA VAL A 42 22.94 -10.39 -25.45
C VAL A 42 21.80 -9.65 -26.15
N GLU A 43 21.89 -9.45 -27.45
CA GLU A 43 20.90 -8.65 -28.19
C GLU A 43 19.48 -9.20 -28.14
N PRO A 44 19.20 -10.47 -28.52
CA PRO A 44 17.85 -11.01 -28.44
C PRO A 44 17.28 -10.95 -27.03
N PHE A 45 18.13 -11.13 -26.02
CA PHE A 45 17.74 -11.02 -24.61
C PHE A 45 17.36 -9.59 -24.24
N LEU A 46 18.16 -8.59 -24.63
CA LEU A 46 17.91 -7.18 -24.33
C LEU A 46 16.62 -6.69 -24.98
N LEU A 47 16.44 -6.96 -26.28
CA LEU A 47 15.24 -6.56 -27.01
C LEU A 47 13.96 -7.20 -26.46
N LYS A 48 14.04 -8.42 -25.95
CA LYS A 48 12.89 -9.13 -25.35
C LYS A 48 12.57 -8.69 -23.92
N ASN A 49 13.58 -8.38 -23.11
CA ASN A 49 13.44 -8.27 -21.66
C ASN A 49 13.76 -6.88 -21.09
N LYS A 50 14.22 -5.94 -21.92
CA LYS A 50 14.61 -4.60 -21.50
C LYS A 50 14.07 -3.53 -22.43
N ASN A 51 13.87 -2.35 -21.88
CA ASN A 51 13.65 -1.16 -22.67
C ASN A 51 15.00 -0.69 -23.22
N VAL A 52 15.27 -1.04 -24.46
CA VAL A 52 16.42 -0.55 -25.20
C VAL A 52 15.98 0.67 -25.99
N THR A 53 16.63 1.79 -25.78
CA THR A 53 16.20 3.06 -26.37
C THR A 53 17.30 3.66 -27.25
N ALA A 54 16.88 4.41 -28.28
CA ALA A 54 17.73 5.24 -29.11
C ALA A 54 17.49 6.70 -28.73
N SER A 55 18.51 7.40 -28.25
CA SER A 55 18.45 8.83 -27.97
C SER A 55 19.30 9.63 -28.98
N PHE A 56 18.75 10.78 -29.41
CA PHE A 56 19.27 11.59 -30.52
C PHE A 56 19.92 12.87 -29.99
N HIS A 57 21.22 12.85 -29.68
CA HIS A 57 21.90 14.00 -29.09
C HIS A 57 22.63 14.89 -30.12
N LYS A 58 23.02 14.32 -31.26
CA LYS A 58 23.84 15.02 -32.27
C LYS A 58 23.04 15.97 -33.16
N GLY A 59 21.77 15.68 -33.41
CA GLY A 59 20.93 16.46 -34.30
C GLY A 59 19.66 15.71 -34.70
N ASN A 60 18.91 16.31 -35.63
CA ASN A 60 17.77 15.65 -36.24
C ASN A 60 18.25 14.56 -37.21
N THR A 61 17.63 13.39 -37.14
CA THR A 61 18.01 12.20 -37.91
C THR A 61 16.83 11.72 -38.77
N ASN A 62 17.09 11.41 -40.02
CA ASN A 62 16.07 10.89 -40.94
C ASN A 62 15.66 9.46 -40.54
N LEU A 63 14.37 9.25 -40.31
CA LEU A 63 13.76 7.95 -40.13
C LEU A 63 13.41 7.37 -41.52
N ARG A 64 13.87 6.17 -41.82
CA ARG A 64 13.73 5.55 -43.13
C ARG A 64 12.85 4.30 -43.09
N ASN A 65 12.19 3.97 -44.20
CA ASN A 65 11.29 2.83 -44.27
C ASN A 65 12.01 1.47 -44.32
N SER A 66 13.31 1.43 -44.58
CA SER A 66 14.11 0.20 -44.56
C SER A 66 15.55 0.45 -44.08
N GLU A 67 16.28 -0.62 -43.79
CA GLU A 67 17.69 -0.54 -43.39
C GLU A 67 18.66 -0.04 -44.50
N ARG A 68 18.22 0.04 -45.77
CA ARG A 68 19.05 0.54 -46.84
C ARG A 68 19.28 2.04 -46.73
N SER A 69 20.52 2.48 -46.92
CA SER A 69 20.93 3.89 -46.72
C SER A 69 20.24 4.88 -47.69
N LYS A 70 19.83 4.44 -48.87
CA LYS A 70 19.11 5.24 -49.86
C LYS A 70 17.60 5.03 -49.87
N SER A 71 17.04 4.39 -48.85
CA SER A 71 15.59 4.15 -48.73
C SER A 71 14.81 5.44 -48.45
N THR A 72 13.51 5.40 -48.68
CA THR A 72 12.61 6.55 -48.49
C THR A 72 12.63 7.05 -47.07
N VAL A 73 12.72 8.37 -46.89
CA VAL A 73 12.55 9.03 -45.59
C VAL A 73 11.05 9.10 -45.29
N ILE A 74 10.66 8.51 -44.15
CA ILE A 74 9.27 8.47 -43.67
C ILE A 74 9.02 9.36 -42.47
N GLY A 75 10.07 10.03 -41.97
CA GLY A 75 9.97 10.93 -40.88
C GLY A 75 11.32 11.43 -40.38
N VAL A 76 11.29 12.23 -39.35
CA VAL A 76 12.48 12.78 -38.69
C VAL A 76 12.42 12.51 -37.20
N CYS A 77 13.51 12.03 -36.60
CA CYS A 77 13.72 11.94 -35.17
C CYS A 77 14.43 13.22 -34.74
N TYR A 78 13.84 13.95 -33.82
CA TYR A 78 14.37 15.24 -33.40
C TYR A 78 15.50 15.13 -32.37
N LYS A 79 16.37 16.11 -32.33
CA LYS A 79 17.38 16.24 -31.29
C LYS A 79 16.73 16.18 -29.89
N ASN A 80 17.37 15.48 -28.95
CA ASN A 80 16.91 15.23 -27.58
C ASN A 80 15.63 14.38 -27.43
N SER A 81 15.18 13.72 -28.51
CA SER A 81 14.13 12.72 -28.41
C SER A 81 14.71 11.33 -28.08
N GLU A 82 13.85 10.46 -27.56
CA GLU A 82 14.19 9.08 -27.22
C GLU A 82 13.07 8.15 -27.70
N TYR A 83 13.43 7.05 -28.34
CA TYR A 83 12.49 6.08 -28.90
C TYR A 83 12.93 4.65 -28.61
N PRO A 84 12.00 3.69 -28.37
CA PRO A 84 12.32 2.28 -28.21
C PRO A 84 12.98 1.69 -29.45
N ILE A 85 14.03 0.90 -29.27
CA ILE A 85 14.63 0.08 -30.35
C ILE A 85 13.87 -1.24 -30.41
N VAL A 86 13.43 -1.60 -31.62
CA VAL A 86 12.69 -2.84 -31.91
C VAL A 86 13.66 -3.95 -32.27
N LYS A 87 14.63 -3.65 -33.15
CA LYS A 87 15.69 -4.58 -33.58
C LYS A 87 16.86 -3.85 -34.19
N PHE A 88 17.97 -4.56 -34.36
CA PHE A 88 19.14 -4.09 -35.11
C PHE A 88 19.25 -4.76 -36.46
N SER A 89 19.92 -4.12 -37.42
CA SER A 89 20.33 -4.78 -38.66
C SER A 89 21.37 -5.87 -38.37
N LYS A 90 21.51 -6.83 -39.27
CA LYS A 90 22.42 -7.97 -39.15
C LYS A 90 23.88 -7.55 -38.91
N ASP A 91 24.28 -6.38 -39.41
CA ASP A 91 25.62 -5.81 -39.26
C ASP A 91 25.74 -4.76 -38.17
N TYR A 92 24.68 -4.56 -37.38
CA TYR A 92 24.59 -3.58 -36.26
C TYR A 92 24.85 -2.12 -36.68
N LYS A 93 24.78 -1.78 -37.94
CA LYS A 93 24.95 -0.40 -38.41
C LYS A 93 23.66 0.43 -38.37
N LYS A 94 22.53 -0.26 -38.33
CA LYS A 94 21.19 0.35 -38.32
C LYS A 94 20.37 -0.20 -37.14
N ALA A 95 19.48 0.63 -36.63
CA ALA A 95 18.48 0.24 -35.64
C ALA A 95 17.07 0.60 -36.14
N GLU A 96 16.14 -0.32 -36.01
CA GLU A 96 14.73 -0.03 -36.21
C GLU A 96 14.17 0.49 -34.88
N ILE A 97 13.58 1.67 -34.94
CA ILE A 97 13.00 2.33 -33.77
C ILE A 97 11.49 2.47 -33.92
N LYS A 98 10.77 2.48 -32.81
CA LYS A 98 9.34 2.74 -32.75
C LYS A 98 9.10 4.21 -32.41
N ARG A 99 8.78 5.03 -33.43
CA ARG A 99 8.52 6.46 -33.23
C ARG A 99 7.12 6.74 -32.66
N SER A 100 6.14 5.93 -33.02
CA SER A 100 4.77 5.99 -32.49
C SER A 100 4.16 4.59 -32.49
N GLU A 101 2.89 4.46 -32.09
CA GLU A 101 2.21 3.16 -32.15
C GLU A 101 2.11 2.58 -33.56
N THR A 102 2.05 3.45 -34.56
CA THR A 102 1.86 3.07 -35.99
C THR A 102 3.08 3.28 -36.87
N VAL A 103 4.13 3.96 -36.35
CA VAL A 103 5.31 4.31 -37.19
C VAL A 103 6.57 3.69 -36.62
N THR A 104 7.13 2.74 -37.34
CA THR A 104 8.49 2.23 -37.11
C THR A 104 9.37 2.58 -38.30
N GLY A 105 10.67 2.68 -38.06
CA GLY A 105 11.62 2.94 -39.15
C GLY A 105 13.06 2.81 -38.69
N TRP A 106 13.96 2.96 -39.64
CA TRP A 106 15.37 2.69 -39.50
C TRP A 106 16.22 3.96 -39.38
N VAL A 107 17.15 3.94 -38.45
CA VAL A 107 18.14 5.01 -38.21
C VAL A 107 19.55 4.44 -38.20
N SER A 108 20.55 5.27 -38.42
CA SER A 108 21.96 4.86 -38.29
C SER A 108 22.35 4.78 -36.84
N VAL A 109 22.98 3.68 -36.41
CA VAL A 109 23.51 3.52 -35.05
C VAL A 109 24.58 4.58 -34.71
N LYS A 110 25.28 5.13 -35.72
CA LYS A 110 26.26 6.21 -35.52
C LYS A 110 25.62 7.54 -35.09
N GLU A 111 24.32 7.71 -35.32
CA GLU A 111 23.57 8.96 -35.05
C GLU A 111 22.82 8.92 -33.71
N ILE A 112 22.84 7.77 -33.02
CA ILE A 112 22.11 7.57 -31.77
C ILE A 112 23.06 7.16 -30.65
N ASN A 113 22.62 7.42 -29.42
CA ASN A 113 23.16 6.72 -28.25
C ASN A 113 22.16 5.65 -27.83
N ILE A 114 22.65 4.44 -27.62
CA ILE A 114 21.86 3.31 -27.19
C ILE A 114 21.79 3.34 -25.65
N GLY A 115 20.59 3.52 -25.14
CA GLY A 115 20.28 3.48 -23.71
C GLY A 115 19.79 2.09 -23.31
N ILE A 116 20.35 1.55 -22.24
CA ILE A 116 19.90 0.29 -21.61
C ILE A 116 19.71 0.58 -20.14
N GLU A 117 18.54 0.28 -19.61
CA GLU A 117 18.33 0.34 -18.17
C GLU A 117 19.27 -0.64 -17.48
N SER A 118 20.19 -0.13 -16.67
CA SER A 118 21.14 -0.93 -15.92
C SER A 118 21.25 -0.46 -14.49
N HIS A 119 21.54 -1.38 -13.57
CA HIS A 119 21.77 -1.09 -12.18
C HIS A 119 23.24 -1.34 -11.84
N LYS A 120 23.85 -0.41 -11.10
CA LYS A 120 25.23 -0.61 -10.60
C LYS A 120 25.22 -1.71 -9.54
N ALA A 121 26.26 -2.52 -9.51
CA ALA A 121 26.46 -3.50 -8.45
C ALA A 121 26.57 -2.82 -7.09
N MET A 122 26.02 -3.47 -6.07
CA MET A 122 26.00 -3.00 -4.69
C MET A 122 26.97 -3.82 -3.84
N THR A 123 27.60 -3.19 -2.88
CA THR A 123 28.31 -3.93 -1.82
C THR A 123 27.28 -4.73 -0.99
N THR A 124 27.73 -5.75 -0.28
CA THR A 124 26.85 -6.56 0.58
C THR A 124 26.09 -5.70 1.58
N LYS A 125 26.72 -4.66 2.15
CA LYS A 125 26.06 -3.72 3.07
C LYS A 125 24.98 -2.92 2.36
N ALA A 126 25.30 -2.28 1.25
CA ALA A 126 24.36 -1.48 0.48
C ALA A 126 23.16 -2.31 -0.04
N TYR A 127 23.40 -3.58 -0.41
CA TYR A 127 22.31 -4.48 -0.82
C TYR A 127 21.37 -4.82 0.32
N LYS A 128 21.88 -5.09 1.54
CA LYS A 128 21.04 -5.32 2.72
C LYS A 128 20.18 -4.10 3.04
N GLU A 129 20.75 -2.90 2.98
CA GLU A 129 20.04 -1.64 3.19
C GLU A 129 18.97 -1.40 2.11
N TYR A 130 19.30 -1.67 0.85
CA TYR A 130 18.35 -1.59 -0.27
C TYR A 130 17.15 -2.54 -0.08
N VAL A 131 17.40 -3.83 0.23
CA VAL A 131 16.34 -4.81 0.46
C VAL A 131 15.47 -4.43 1.67
N ALA A 132 16.06 -3.90 2.73
CA ALA A 132 15.31 -3.42 3.90
C ALA A 132 14.42 -2.22 3.54
N ALA A 133 14.93 -1.28 2.75
CA ALA A 133 14.18 -0.11 2.28
C ALA A 133 13.02 -0.50 1.35
N GLU A 134 13.24 -1.42 0.39
CA GLU A 134 12.19 -1.92 -0.51
C GLU A 134 11.08 -2.65 0.26
N LYS A 135 11.43 -3.55 1.20
CA LYS A 135 10.46 -4.22 2.07
C LYS A 135 9.64 -3.23 2.90
N LYS A 136 10.29 -2.19 3.44
CA LYS A 136 9.61 -1.14 4.20
C LYS A 136 8.62 -0.38 3.32
N LYS A 137 9.02 0.00 2.11
CA LYS A 137 8.16 0.70 1.13
C LYS A 137 6.96 -0.15 0.70
N GLU A 138 7.18 -1.44 0.45
CA GLU A 138 6.11 -2.39 0.13
C GLU A 138 5.11 -2.51 1.29
N GLN A 139 5.61 -2.66 2.52
CA GLN A 139 4.76 -2.70 3.72
C GLN A 139 3.96 -1.41 3.91
N GLU A 140 4.58 -0.24 3.76
CA GLU A 140 3.89 1.06 3.84
C GLU A 140 2.78 1.19 2.78
N THR A 141 3.02 0.69 1.56
CA THR A 141 2.03 0.68 0.48
C THR A 141 0.85 -0.24 0.79
N LEU A 142 1.13 -1.44 1.32
CA LEU A 142 0.10 -2.38 1.76
C LEU A 142 -0.72 -1.82 2.92
N ASP A 143 -0.07 -1.21 3.90
CA ASP A 143 -0.73 -0.59 5.06
C ASP A 143 -1.65 0.57 4.62
N GLN A 144 -1.21 1.40 3.67
CA GLN A 144 -2.03 2.48 3.11
C GLN A 144 -3.24 1.94 2.33
N ALA A 145 -3.05 0.91 1.51
CA ALA A 145 -4.14 0.28 0.77
C ALA A 145 -5.17 -0.36 1.71
N LEU A 146 -4.71 -1.02 2.77
CA LEU A 146 -5.56 -1.62 3.80
C LEU A 146 -6.35 -0.55 4.55
N LYS A 147 -5.72 0.55 4.97
CA LYS A 147 -6.38 1.69 5.63
C LYS A 147 -7.47 2.31 4.74
N GLN A 148 -7.19 2.48 3.45
CA GLN A 148 -8.17 2.99 2.49
C GLN A 148 -9.35 2.02 2.32
N ALA A 149 -9.11 0.72 2.24
CA ALA A 149 -10.14 -0.30 2.14
C ALA A 149 -11.04 -0.33 3.39
N ILE A 150 -10.46 -0.19 4.59
CA ILE A 150 -11.18 -0.11 5.85
C ILE A 150 -12.07 1.12 5.89
N ASN A 151 -11.54 2.30 5.56
CA ASN A 151 -12.33 3.53 5.52
C ASN A 151 -13.52 3.43 4.56
N ALA A 152 -13.29 2.90 3.35
CA ALA A 152 -14.36 2.68 2.37
C ALA A 152 -15.42 1.67 2.86
N SER A 153 -15.04 0.72 3.71
CA SER A 153 -15.93 -0.35 4.20
C SER A 153 -16.80 0.05 5.38
N ILE A 154 -16.45 1.11 6.13
CA ILE A 154 -17.21 1.54 7.31
C ILE A 154 -18.57 2.13 6.91
N GLY A 155 -18.62 2.80 5.76
CA GLY A 155 -19.80 3.56 5.32
C GLY A 155 -19.99 4.85 6.14
N THR A 156 -20.92 5.70 5.70
CA THR A 156 -21.22 6.97 6.37
C THR A 156 -22.11 6.77 7.60
N THR A 157 -22.01 7.68 8.56
CA THR A 157 -22.88 7.73 9.75
C THR A 157 -24.04 8.71 9.57
N GLY A 158 -24.02 9.52 8.49
CA GLY A 158 -24.91 10.66 8.30
C GLY A 158 -24.48 11.92 9.06
N ASN A 159 -23.42 11.85 9.87
CA ASN A 159 -22.84 12.98 10.60
C ASN A 159 -21.44 13.28 10.03
N SER A 160 -21.32 14.38 9.30
CA SER A 160 -20.09 14.75 8.60
C SER A 160 -18.86 14.92 9.53
N LEU A 161 -19.07 15.38 10.77
CA LEU A 161 -17.99 15.51 11.75
C LEU A 161 -17.54 14.14 12.28
N VAL A 162 -18.45 13.22 12.48
CA VAL A 162 -18.14 11.84 12.88
C VAL A 162 -17.39 11.15 11.74
N ASP A 163 -17.88 11.28 10.50
CA ASP A 163 -17.26 10.67 9.33
C ASP A 163 -15.85 11.21 9.05
N ALA A 164 -15.65 12.53 9.17
CA ALA A 164 -14.34 13.17 9.07
C ALA A 164 -13.39 12.70 10.18
N SER A 165 -13.89 12.57 11.42
CA SER A 165 -13.11 12.08 12.56
C SER A 165 -12.72 10.62 12.39
N ILE A 166 -13.64 9.74 11.96
CA ILE A 166 -13.34 8.33 11.66
C ILE A 166 -12.25 8.23 10.58
N SER A 167 -12.38 9.00 9.50
CA SER A 167 -11.41 9.00 8.39
C SER A 167 -10.01 9.40 8.87
N LEU A 168 -9.92 10.43 9.69
CA LEU A 168 -8.65 10.94 10.22
C LEU A 168 -8.02 9.94 11.21
N ILE A 169 -8.80 9.41 12.16
CA ILE A 169 -8.35 8.43 13.14
C ILE A 169 -7.89 7.15 12.43
N SER A 170 -8.65 6.64 11.46
CA SER A 170 -8.28 5.46 10.68
C SER A 170 -6.98 5.65 9.90
N HIS A 171 -6.69 6.87 9.42
CA HIS A 171 -5.41 7.17 8.79
C HIS A 171 -4.23 7.02 9.77
N ASN A 172 -4.45 7.39 11.03
CA ASN A 172 -3.42 7.41 12.06
C ASN A 172 -3.23 6.06 12.80
N GLU A 173 -4.18 5.12 12.67
CA GLU A 173 -4.17 3.82 13.35
C GLU A 173 -3.66 2.68 12.44
N SER A 174 -3.58 1.44 12.94
CA SER A 174 -2.98 0.32 12.22
C SER A 174 -3.71 -0.08 10.94
N GLY A 175 -5.02 0.11 10.92
CA GLY A 175 -5.88 -0.32 9.82
C GLY A 175 -5.98 -1.84 9.64
N ASP A 176 -5.43 -2.64 10.54
CA ASP A 176 -5.50 -4.11 10.51
C ASP A 176 -6.54 -4.63 11.50
N PHE A 177 -7.65 -5.17 10.99
CA PHE A 177 -8.71 -5.76 11.82
C PHE A 177 -8.21 -6.86 12.73
N ARG A 178 -7.16 -7.58 12.34
CA ARG A 178 -6.59 -8.71 13.08
C ARG A 178 -5.47 -8.32 14.02
N ALA A 179 -5.16 -7.03 14.16
CA ALA A 179 -4.09 -6.58 15.04
C ALA A 179 -4.36 -7.00 16.50
N ALA A 180 -3.41 -7.68 17.12
CA ALA A 180 -3.45 -8.05 18.53
C ALA A 180 -2.02 -8.16 19.05
N ARG A 181 -1.67 -7.36 20.07
CA ARG A 181 -0.32 -7.30 20.61
C ARG A 181 -0.35 -7.04 22.11
N ASN A 182 0.42 -7.78 22.88
CA ASN A 182 0.58 -7.59 24.33
C ASN A 182 1.21 -6.24 24.72
N LYS A 183 1.96 -5.64 23.79
CA LYS A 183 2.60 -4.33 23.97
C LYS A 183 2.78 -3.74 22.57
N LEU A 184 2.04 -2.72 22.26
CA LEU A 184 2.10 -2.06 20.96
C LEU A 184 3.14 -0.95 20.94
N SER A 185 3.20 -0.17 22.01
CA SER A 185 4.00 1.04 22.12
C SER A 185 5.37 0.77 22.76
N ARG A 186 6.39 1.47 22.28
CA ARG A 186 7.70 1.55 22.95
C ARG A 186 7.66 2.44 24.19
N PHE A 187 6.55 3.16 24.40
CA PHE A 187 6.38 4.06 25.54
C PHE A 187 5.95 3.26 26.76
N ALA A 188 6.56 3.55 27.89
CA ALA A 188 6.20 2.98 29.19
C ALA A 188 4.76 3.38 29.54
N GLY A 189 3.86 2.41 29.71
CA GLY A 189 2.47 2.70 30.07
C GLY A 189 1.47 1.62 29.69
N GLU A 190 1.67 0.94 28.56
CA GLU A 190 0.80 -0.17 28.18
C GLU A 190 1.08 -1.40 29.05
N LYS A 191 0.04 -1.85 29.74
CA LYS A 191 0.13 -2.94 30.73
C LYS A 191 -0.47 -4.25 30.24
N THR A 192 -1.29 -4.21 29.19
CA THR A 192 -2.02 -5.33 28.65
C THR A 192 -2.12 -5.27 27.13
N ILE A 193 -3.18 -5.84 26.53
CA ILE A 193 -3.35 -6.00 25.10
C ILE A 193 -3.90 -4.75 24.39
N THR A 194 -3.44 -4.53 23.16
CA THR A 194 -4.01 -3.60 22.19
C THR A 194 -4.51 -4.38 20.97
N VAL A 195 -5.72 -4.13 20.50
CA VAL A 195 -6.37 -4.94 19.47
C VAL A 195 -7.09 -4.12 18.39
N GLY A 196 -7.26 -4.74 17.23
CA GLY A 196 -8.11 -4.28 16.13
C GLY A 196 -7.56 -3.13 15.31
N ALA A 197 -8.31 -2.76 14.28
CA ALA A 197 -7.92 -1.77 13.28
C ALA A 197 -7.68 -0.37 13.87
N TRP A 198 -8.38 -0.04 14.95
CA TRP A 198 -8.30 1.25 15.63
C TRP A 198 -7.58 1.19 16.97
N GLN A 199 -6.84 0.12 17.24
CA GLN A 199 -5.94 -0.04 18.38
C GLN A 199 -6.64 0.19 19.72
N TRP A 200 -7.77 -0.48 19.97
CA TRP A 200 -8.39 -0.47 21.28
C TRP A 200 -7.46 -1.10 22.32
N TYR A 201 -7.22 -0.39 23.40
CA TYR A 201 -6.30 -0.78 24.46
C TYR A 201 -7.06 -1.13 25.76
N GLY A 202 -6.52 -2.07 26.52
CA GLY A 202 -6.94 -2.38 27.88
C GLY A 202 -8.42 -2.75 28.00
N GLU A 203 -9.17 -2.02 28.79
CA GLU A 203 -10.60 -2.25 29.02
C GLU A 203 -11.43 -2.11 27.73
N ARG A 204 -11.05 -1.20 26.83
CA ARG A 204 -11.73 -1.07 25.53
C ARG A 204 -11.51 -2.29 24.65
N ALA A 205 -10.31 -2.90 24.72
CA ALA A 205 -10.00 -4.14 24.03
C ALA A 205 -10.82 -5.31 24.56
N HIS A 206 -10.94 -5.39 25.89
CA HIS A 206 -11.74 -6.40 26.58
C HIS A 206 -13.21 -6.31 26.19
N ASN A 207 -13.80 -5.12 26.27
CA ASN A 207 -15.19 -4.89 25.91
C ASN A 207 -15.47 -5.21 24.43
N LEU A 208 -14.56 -4.86 23.52
CA LEU A 208 -14.67 -5.23 22.11
C LEU A 208 -14.71 -6.75 21.93
N LEU A 209 -13.86 -7.50 22.60
CA LEU A 209 -13.84 -8.97 22.52
C LEU A 209 -15.10 -9.61 23.12
N LYS A 210 -15.63 -9.05 24.22
CA LYS A 210 -16.95 -9.43 24.77
C LYS A 210 -18.07 -9.26 23.74
N GLU A 211 -18.12 -8.12 23.07
CA GLU A 211 -19.14 -7.85 22.03
C GLU A 211 -18.98 -8.80 20.83
N ILE A 212 -17.73 -9.10 20.40
CA ILE A 212 -17.48 -10.07 19.32
C ILE A 212 -17.94 -11.48 19.72
N TYR A 213 -17.68 -11.90 20.95
CA TYR A 213 -18.15 -13.18 21.46
C TYR A 213 -19.68 -13.21 21.56
N ALA A 214 -20.29 -12.15 22.07
CA ALA A 214 -21.76 -12.06 22.22
C ALA A 214 -22.51 -12.07 20.90
N ALA A 215 -21.90 -11.59 19.81
CA ALA A 215 -22.51 -11.54 18.49
C ALA A 215 -22.80 -12.94 17.90
N ASP A 216 -22.00 -13.97 18.27
CA ASP A 216 -22.25 -15.36 17.87
C ASP A 216 -21.36 -16.26 18.76
N LYS A 217 -21.91 -16.69 19.90
CA LYS A 217 -21.18 -17.44 20.94
C LYS A 217 -20.59 -18.75 20.43
N ASP A 218 -21.36 -19.51 19.67
CA ASP A 218 -20.97 -20.84 19.20
C ASP A 218 -19.84 -20.73 18.17
N LYS A 219 -19.99 -19.83 17.23
CA LYS A 219 -18.96 -19.58 16.20
C LYS A 219 -17.69 -19.02 16.80
N ALA A 220 -17.80 -18.08 17.75
CA ALA A 220 -16.66 -17.51 18.46
C ALA A 220 -15.94 -18.59 19.29
N PHE A 221 -16.69 -19.44 20.03
CA PHE A 221 -16.13 -20.57 20.76
C PHE A 221 -15.39 -21.54 19.86
N ASN A 222 -16.00 -21.91 18.72
CA ASN A 222 -15.38 -22.82 17.76
C ASN A 222 -14.10 -22.24 17.14
N LEU A 223 -14.07 -20.93 16.85
CA LEU A 223 -12.86 -20.24 16.41
C LEU A 223 -11.76 -20.29 17.45
N VAL A 224 -12.07 -19.96 18.71
CA VAL A 224 -11.10 -20.06 19.80
C VAL A 224 -10.62 -21.49 19.99
N LYS A 225 -11.53 -22.47 19.99
CA LYS A 225 -11.22 -23.89 20.11
C LYS A 225 -10.32 -24.39 18.99
N SER A 226 -10.44 -23.84 17.77
CA SER A 226 -9.61 -24.23 16.62
C SER A 226 -8.12 -23.89 16.79
N VAL A 227 -7.78 -22.91 17.64
CA VAL A 227 -6.41 -22.49 17.91
C VAL A 227 -5.69 -23.44 18.88
N TYR A 228 -6.45 -24.12 19.74
CA TYR A 228 -5.91 -25.09 20.68
C TYR A 228 -5.90 -26.49 20.06
N TYR A 229 -5.01 -27.37 20.54
CA TYR A 229 -4.90 -28.76 20.10
C TYR A 229 -4.62 -29.70 21.27
N GLY A 230 -4.75 -30.99 21.04
CA GLY A 230 -4.56 -32.04 22.06
C GLY A 230 -5.78 -32.23 22.97
N LYS A 231 -5.63 -33.10 23.98
CA LYS A 231 -6.71 -33.53 24.89
C LYS A 231 -7.38 -32.38 25.67
N LYS A 232 -6.63 -31.32 25.98
CA LYS A 232 -7.14 -30.15 26.73
C LYS A 232 -7.67 -29.02 25.85
N ARG A 233 -7.86 -29.25 24.55
CA ARG A 233 -8.27 -28.22 23.58
C ARG A 233 -9.54 -27.49 24.01
N GLU A 234 -10.55 -28.23 24.40
CA GLU A 234 -11.84 -27.67 24.80
C GLU A 234 -11.78 -26.94 26.16
N GLU A 235 -11.08 -27.52 27.13
CA GLU A 235 -10.87 -26.90 28.42
C GLU A 235 -10.16 -25.54 28.31
N ASN A 236 -9.08 -25.49 27.52
CA ASN A 236 -8.35 -24.23 27.27
C ASN A 236 -9.21 -23.17 26.57
N ALA A 237 -10.04 -23.60 25.61
CA ALA A 237 -10.98 -22.70 24.96
C ALA A 237 -12.02 -22.14 25.94
N LYS A 238 -12.61 -22.99 26.79
CA LYS A 238 -13.55 -22.58 27.84
C LYS A 238 -12.92 -21.59 28.82
N LYS A 239 -11.69 -21.86 29.27
CA LYS A 239 -10.95 -20.94 30.17
C LYS A 239 -10.73 -19.58 29.53
N PHE A 240 -10.30 -19.55 28.26
CA PHE A 240 -10.06 -18.29 27.56
C PHE A 240 -11.36 -17.51 27.29
N ILE A 241 -12.46 -18.19 26.96
CA ILE A 241 -13.75 -17.52 26.81
C ILE A 241 -14.25 -16.98 28.17
N ALA A 242 -14.08 -17.73 29.27
CA ALA A 242 -14.41 -17.26 30.60
C ALA A 242 -13.64 -15.98 30.96
N ASP A 243 -12.35 -15.90 30.60
CA ASP A 243 -11.52 -14.72 30.78
C ASP A 243 -12.03 -13.54 29.93
N ILE A 244 -12.34 -13.74 28.64
CA ILE A 244 -12.94 -12.71 27.77
C ILE A 244 -14.27 -12.21 28.32
N THR A 245 -15.08 -13.07 28.93
CA THR A 245 -16.42 -12.70 29.43
C THR A 245 -16.42 -12.26 30.90
N SER A 246 -15.27 -12.31 31.57
CA SER A 246 -15.14 -11.90 32.98
C SER A 246 -15.45 -10.42 33.20
N SER A 247 -15.67 -10.05 34.46
CA SER A 247 -15.77 -8.63 34.86
C SER A 247 -14.41 -8.00 35.17
N ASP A 248 -13.32 -8.75 35.01
CA ASP A 248 -11.98 -8.30 35.39
C ASP A 248 -11.53 -7.12 34.51
N ASN A 249 -10.91 -6.13 35.16
CA ASN A 249 -10.27 -5.06 34.44
C ASN A 249 -8.85 -5.49 34.02
N TRP A 250 -8.65 -5.80 32.75
CA TRP A 250 -7.38 -6.29 32.23
C TRP A 250 -6.22 -5.30 32.36
N GLU A 251 -6.51 -4.01 32.42
CA GLU A 251 -5.49 -2.98 32.61
C GLU A 251 -5.01 -2.94 34.05
N SER A 252 -5.92 -3.00 35.06
CA SER A 252 -5.57 -3.01 36.48
C SER A 252 -4.87 -4.31 36.87
N THR A 253 -5.30 -5.46 36.35
CA THR A 253 -4.66 -6.77 36.57
C THR A 253 -3.37 -6.97 35.76
N LYS A 254 -3.05 -6.03 34.83
CA LYS A 254 -1.90 -6.14 33.93
C LYS A 254 -1.89 -7.47 33.14
N ARG A 255 -3.09 -7.91 32.73
CA ARG A 255 -3.29 -9.19 32.03
C ARG A 255 -2.31 -9.38 30.87
N LYS A 256 -1.54 -10.47 30.89
CA LYS A 256 -0.64 -10.89 29.80
C LYS A 256 -1.26 -12.03 29.03
N PHE A 257 -1.06 -12.03 27.72
CA PHE A 257 -1.59 -13.03 26.82
C PHE A 257 -0.46 -13.92 26.31
N THR A 258 -0.71 -15.22 26.26
CA THR A 258 0.17 -16.18 25.60
C THR A 258 0.05 -16.05 24.07
N ASP A 259 1.00 -16.58 23.33
CA ASP A 259 0.95 -16.57 21.85
C ASP A 259 -0.29 -17.27 21.28
N LYS A 260 -0.77 -18.32 21.98
CA LYS A 260 -2.02 -19.00 21.60
C LYS A 260 -3.24 -18.13 21.82
N GLU A 261 -3.31 -17.44 22.95
CA GLU A 261 -4.39 -16.48 23.24
C GLU A 261 -4.36 -15.31 22.24
N ILE A 262 -3.18 -14.76 21.91
CA ILE A 262 -3.03 -13.75 20.85
C ILE A 262 -3.54 -14.30 19.50
N THR A 263 -3.24 -15.56 19.19
CA THR A 263 -3.74 -16.20 17.95
C THR A 263 -5.26 -16.34 17.96
N ALA A 264 -5.84 -16.70 19.12
CA ALA A 264 -7.30 -16.79 19.30
C ALA A 264 -7.97 -15.41 19.17
N VAL A 265 -7.38 -14.37 19.77
CA VAL A 265 -7.83 -12.98 19.59
C VAL A 265 -7.80 -12.58 18.11
N LYS A 266 -6.72 -12.85 17.40
CA LYS A 266 -6.63 -12.56 15.96
C LYS A 266 -7.68 -13.29 15.13
N ALA A 267 -8.02 -14.53 15.49
CA ALA A 267 -9.07 -15.29 14.83
C ALA A 267 -10.46 -14.68 15.06
N LEU A 268 -10.77 -14.28 16.31
CA LEU A 268 -12.00 -13.57 16.65
C LEU A 268 -12.13 -12.24 15.91
N LEU A 269 -11.10 -11.39 15.98
CA LEU A 269 -11.07 -10.09 15.33
C LEU A 269 -11.21 -10.16 13.80
N GLY A 270 -10.59 -11.17 13.16
CA GLY A 270 -10.62 -11.38 11.71
C GLY A 270 -11.86 -12.11 11.20
N SER A 271 -12.74 -12.58 12.08
CA SER A 271 -14.01 -13.20 11.69
C SER A 271 -14.97 -12.17 11.08
N GLY A 272 -15.97 -12.64 10.32
CA GLY A 272 -17.00 -11.76 9.78
C GLY A 272 -17.70 -10.92 10.88
N ASN A 273 -18.06 -11.55 12.00
CA ASN A 273 -18.63 -10.88 13.16
C ASN A 273 -17.64 -9.93 13.82
N GLY A 274 -16.37 -10.33 13.97
CA GLY A 274 -15.32 -9.50 14.52
C GLY A 274 -15.11 -8.20 13.73
N VAL A 275 -15.09 -8.29 12.41
CA VAL A 275 -14.99 -7.12 11.51
C VAL A 275 -16.24 -6.23 11.63
N ALA A 276 -17.44 -6.83 11.65
CA ALA A 276 -18.69 -6.09 11.77
C ALA A 276 -18.79 -5.34 13.10
N VAL A 277 -18.45 -5.99 14.22
CA VAL A 277 -18.44 -5.39 15.55
C VAL A 277 -17.43 -4.25 15.63
N GLN A 278 -16.21 -4.42 15.12
CA GLN A 278 -15.21 -3.34 15.08
C GLN A 278 -15.70 -2.11 14.32
N LYS A 279 -16.36 -2.30 13.15
CA LYS A 279 -16.95 -1.19 12.38
C LYS A 279 -18.07 -0.48 13.14
N SER A 280 -18.90 -1.22 13.84
CA SER A 280 -19.97 -0.65 14.69
C SER A 280 -19.38 0.12 15.86
N GLN A 281 -18.39 -0.46 16.55
CA GLN A 281 -17.78 0.12 17.74
C GLN A 281 -17.03 1.43 17.45
N VAL A 282 -16.30 1.52 16.32
CA VAL A 282 -15.63 2.79 15.97
C VAL A 282 -16.63 3.91 15.72
N LYS A 283 -17.78 3.62 15.07
CA LYS A 283 -18.85 4.62 14.88
C LYS A 283 -19.40 5.11 16.22
N LYS A 284 -19.69 4.19 17.12
CA LYS A 284 -20.21 4.48 18.45
C LYS A 284 -19.22 5.31 19.28
N ASP A 285 -17.95 4.88 19.33
CA ASP A 285 -16.88 5.55 20.07
C ASP A 285 -16.63 6.96 19.55
N VAL A 286 -16.48 7.14 18.23
CA VAL A 286 -16.21 8.45 17.64
C VAL A 286 -17.40 9.38 17.76
N ASN A 287 -18.62 8.87 17.62
CA ASN A 287 -19.82 9.67 17.86
C ASN A 287 -19.89 10.19 19.30
N ASN A 288 -19.54 9.34 20.27
CA ASN A 288 -19.42 9.76 21.69
C ASN A 288 -18.34 10.84 21.87
N ILE A 289 -17.18 10.69 21.26
CA ILE A 289 -16.08 11.67 21.35
C ILE A 289 -16.50 13.02 20.72
N VAL A 290 -17.13 13.00 19.57
CA VAL A 290 -17.68 14.22 18.91
C VAL A 290 -18.74 14.87 19.79
N SER A 291 -19.58 14.06 20.45
CA SER A 291 -20.56 14.56 21.41
C SER A 291 -19.90 15.23 22.62
N ILE A 292 -18.83 14.66 23.19
CA ILE A 292 -18.03 15.27 24.25
C ILE A 292 -17.44 16.61 23.78
N ALA A 293 -16.84 16.66 22.59
CA ALA A 293 -16.30 17.90 22.03
C ALA A 293 -17.36 19.01 21.95
N LYS A 294 -18.56 18.69 21.46
CA LYS A 294 -19.66 19.63 21.26
C LYS A 294 -20.38 20.00 22.56
N ASN A 295 -20.69 19.01 23.40
CA ASN A 295 -21.58 19.21 24.54
C ASN A 295 -20.82 19.57 25.82
N THR A 296 -19.65 19.01 26.06
CA THR A 296 -18.83 19.33 27.23
C THR A 296 -17.95 20.54 27.00
N TYR A 297 -17.22 20.56 25.87
CA TYR A 297 -16.29 21.65 25.55
C TYR A 297 -16.90 22.75 24.69
N LYS A 298 -18.16 22.62 24.30
CA LYS A 298 -18.88 23.60 23.46
C LYS A 298 -18.17 23.99 22.17
N LEU A 299 -17.34 23.09 21.61
CA LEU A 299 -16.65 23.31 20.36
C LEU A 299 -17.66 23.31 19.21
N LYS A 300 -17.70 24.39 18.43
CA LYS A 300 -18.58 24.58 17.25
C LYS A 300 -17.81 24.54 15.95
N ASN A 301 -16.53 24.95 15.96
CA ASN A 301 -15.68 24.96 14.79
C ASN A 301 -15.38 23.50 14.35
N PRO A 302 -15.73 23.09 13.13
CA PRO A 302 -15.54 21.73 12.64
C PRO A 302 -14.11 21.21 12.79
N ALA A 303 -13.10 22.04 12.49
CA ALA A 303 -11.69 21.67 12.59
C ALA A 303 -11.26 21.40 14.04
N LEU A 304 -11.75 22.21 14.99
CA LEU A 304 -11.48 21.98 16.42
C LEU A 304 -12.12 20.69 16.92
N VAL A 305 -13.36 20.39 16.50
CA VAL A 305 -14.05 19.16 16.87
C VAL A 305 -13.31 17.94 16.37
N VAL A 306 -12.90 17.92 15.10
CA VAL A 306 -12.20 16.79 14.48
C VAL A 306 -10.78 16.65 15.03
N TYR A 307 -10.09 17.76 15.27
CA TYR A 307 -8.76 17.75 15.90
C TYR A 307 -8.83 17.20 17.33
N PHE A 308 -9.82 17.65 18.11
CA PHE A 308 -10.07 17.11 19.46
C PHE A 308 -10.37 15.62 19.42
N ALA A 309 -11.18 15.15 18.46
CA ALA A 309 -11.52 13.74 18.36
C ALA A 309 -10.29 12.84 18.14
N ASP A 310 -9.36 13.23 17.31
CA ASP A 310 -8.11 12.47 17.11
C ASP A 310 -7.19 12.52 18.34
N MET A 311 -7.10 13.65 19.02
CA MET A 311 -6.38 13.75 20.31
C MET A 311 -7.02 12.84 21.38
N PHE A 312 -8.34 12.90 21.51
CA PHE A 312 -9.08 12.14 22.51
C PHE A 312 -8.99 10.63 22.26
N TRP A 313 -9.02 10.23 20.99
CA TRP A 313 -8.80 8.84 20.62
C TRP A 313 -7.45 8.32 21.09
N GLN A 314 -6.39 9.11 20.92
CA GLN A 314 -5.02 8.74 21.28
C GLN A 314 -4.78 8.78 22.81
N SER A 315 -5.21 9.83 23.48
CA SER A 315 -5.05 10.02 24.93
C SER A 315 -6.16 10.93 25.47
N PRO A 316 -7.24 10.35 26.05
CA PRO A 316 -8.37 11.13 26.55
C PRO A 316 -7.98 12.19 27.57
N ASN A 317 -7.10 11.86 28.53
CA ASN A 317 -6.71 12.78 29.59
C ASN A 317 -5.92 13.97 29.03
N THR A 318 -4.90 13.72 28.22
CA THR A 318 -4.11 14.79 27.61
C THR A 318 -4.95 15.65 26.65
N ALA A 319 -5.93 15.06 25.94
CA ALA A 319 -6.85 15.82 25.10
C ALA A 319 -7.73 16.79 25.90
N ARG A 320 -8.21 16.38 27.08
CA ARG A 320 -8.95 17.25 28.00
C ARG A 320 -8.09 18.41 28.52
N GLU A 321 -6.84 18.12 28.89
CA GLU A 321 -5.87 19.14 29.33
C GLU A 321 -5.61 20.17 28.23
N VAL A 322 -5.32 19.73 27.00
CA VAL A 322 -5.07 20.62 25.86
C VAL A 322 -6.32 21.45 25.53
N ALA A 323 -7.51 20.85 25.56
CA ALA A 323 -8.76 21.58 25.34
C ALA A 323 -8.97 22.67 26.38
N LYS A 324 -8.78 22.34 27.67
CA LYS A 324 -8.88 23.31 28.77
C LYS A 324 -7.87 24.46 28.60
N GLN A 325 -6.58 24.14 28.42
CA GLN A 325 -5.55 25.15 28.19
C GLN A 325 -5.87 26.08 27.01
N THR A 326 -6.42 25.53 25.94
CA THR A 326 -6.79 26.34 24.77
C THR A 326 -7.97 27.25 25.09
N ILE A 327 -9.00 26.74 25.75
CA ILE A 327 -10.19 27.52 26.15
C ILE A 327 -9.78 28.65 27.11
N ASP A 328 -8.94 28.36 28.08
CA ASP A 328 -8.43 29.34 29.06
C ASP A 328 -7.60 30.44 28.36
N TYR A 329 -6.75 30.09 27.40
CA TYR A 329 -5.96 31.04 26.61
C TYR A 329 -6.86 32.05 25.86
N PHE A 330 -7.96 31.59 25.25
CA PHE A 330 -8.90 32.44 24.55
C PHE A 330 -9.95 33.10 25.48
N LYS A 331 -9.86 32.87 26.77
CA LYS A 331 -10.82 33.38 27.77
C LYS A 331 -12.27 33.00 27.45
N GLY A 332 -12.47 31.73 27.07
CA GLY A 332 -13.76 31.12 26.81
C GLY A 332 -13.91 30.47 25.43
N THR A 333 -14.83 29.53 25.37
CA THR A 333 -15.04 28.68 24.18
C THR A 333 -15.62 29.46 23.00
N ASP A 334 -16.49 30.44 23.22
CA ASP A 334 -17.05 31.23 22.12
C ASP A 334 -15.98 32.04 21.40
N LYS A 335 -15.03 32.61 22.14
CA LYS A 335 -13.86 33.29 21.55
C LYS A 335 -12.97 32.31 20.80
N LEU A 336 -12.70 31.15 21.37
CA LEU A 336 -11.96 30.09 20.69
C LEU A 336 -12.63 29.67 19.38
N ASN A 337 -13.95 29.46 19.37
CA ASN A 337 -14.69 29.06 18.17
C ASN A 337 -14.69 30.14 17.06
N ALA A 338 -14.65 31.41 17.43
CA ALA A 338 -14.65 32.55 16.53
C ALA A 338 -13.23 32.90 16.00
N ASP A 339 -12.19 32.50 16.70
CA ASP A 339 -10.83 32.91 16.37
C ASP A 339 -10.23 32.04 15.25
N LYS A 340 -9.73 32.71 14.20
CA LYS A 340 -9.07 32.06 13.06
C LYS A 340 -7.81 31.27 13.44
N ASN A 341 -7.17 31.62 14.54
CA ASN A 341 -5.97 30.97 15.07
C ASN A 341 -6.29 29.90 16.10
N GLY A 342 -7.57 29.65 16.44
CA GLY A 342 -7.99 28.68 17.45
C GLY A 342 -7.38 27.30 17.24
N LEU A 343 -7.46 26.77 16.01
CA LEU A 343 -6.86 25.49 15.64
C LEU A 343 -5.32 25.50 15.76
N ALA A 344 -4.66 26.58 15.33
CA ALA A 344 -3.21 26.70 15.41
C ALA A 344 -2.71 26.71 16.85
N LYS A 345 -3.42 27.41 17.74
CA LYS A 345 -3.08 27.45 19.16
C LYS A 345 -3.34 26.12 19.87
N THR A 346 -4.43 25.43 19.52
CA THR A 346 -4.71 24.06 19.99
C THR A 346 -3.59 23.11 19.59
N HIS A 347 -3.12 23.20 18.34
CA HIS A 347 -2.00 22.40 17.83
C HIS A 347 -0.69 22.72 18.58
N GLU A 348 -0.41 23.99 18.85
CA GLU A 348 0.76 24.40 19.63
C GLU A 348 0.76 23.78 21.03
N PHE A 349 -0.35 23.86 21.76
CA PHE A 349 -0.46 23.22 23.08
C PHE A 349 -0.35 21.70 23.00
N ALA A 350 -0.98 21.07 22.00
CA ALA A 350 -0.86 19.65 21.78
C ALA A 350 0.60 19.20 21.56
N THR A 351 1.32 19.89 20.69
CA THR A 351 2.73 19.55 20.37
C THR A 351 3.69 19.81 21.52
N LYS A 352 3.37 20.74 22.42
CA LYS A 352 4.13 21.01 23.65
C LYS A 352 3.81 20.05 24.80
N SER A 353 2.71 19.30 24.72
CA SER A 353 2.37 18.34 25.79
C SER A 353 3.35 17.15 25.83
N SER A 354 3.57 16.60 27.02
CA SER A 354 4.48 15.45 27.23
C SER A 354 4.06 14.19 26.46
N THR A 355 2.76 14.02 26.23
CA THR A 355 2.21 12.87 25.49
C THR A 355 2.24 13.11 24.00
N PHE A 356 1.55 14.14 23.50
CA PHE A 356 1.38 14.35 22.06
C PHE A 356 2.64 14.88 21.36
N GLY A 357 3.54 15.57 22.09
CA GLY A 357 4.82 16.02 21.53
C GLY A 357 5.70 14.87 21.03
N LYS A 358 5.57 13.66 21.63
CA LYS A 358 6.24 12.45 21.16
C LYS A 358 5.70 11.92 19.84
N PHE A 359 4.55 12.40 19.37
CA PHE A 359 3.86 12.01 18.15
C PHE A 359 3.69 13.19 17.18
N SER A 360 4.72 14.01 17.05
CA SER A 360 4.69 15.24 16.23
C SER A 360 4.23 15.01 14.80
N THR A 361 4.66 13.92 14.15
CA THR A 361 4.23 13.55 12.79
C THR A 361 2.71 13.37 12.72
N ARG A 362 2.10 12.63 13.66
CA ARG A 362 0.64 12.48 13.75
C ARG A 362 -0.04 13.84 13.96
N ARG A 363 0.47 14.65 14.89
CA ARG A 363 -0.11 15.97 15.19
C ARG A 363 -0.06 16.92 13.99
N ASN A 364 1.07 16.98 13.29
CA ASN A 364 1.24 17.80 12.11
C ASN A 364 0.31 17.37 10.96
N TYR A 365 0.17 16.06 10.74
CA TYR A 365 -0.76 15.52 9.75
C TYR A 365 -2.21 15.90 10.11
N THR A 366 -2.64 15.63 11.36
CA THR A 366 -3.97 15.98 11.85
C THR A 366 -4.26 17.47 11.71
N TYR A 367 -3.31 18.32 12.09
CA TYR A 367 -3.44 19.77 11.94
C TYR A 367 -3.63 20.19 10.48
N SER A 368 -2.81 19.67 9.58
CA SER A 368 -2.89 19.95 8.15
C SER A 368 -4.23 19.50 7.53
N ALA A 369 -4.74 18.34 7.94
CA ALA A 369 -6.04 17.85 7.53
C ALA A 369 -7.18 18.75 8.05
N CYS A 370 -7.13 19.13 9.32
CA CYS A 370 -8.15 19.99 9.93
C CYS A 370 -8.14 21.44 9.38
N LYS A 371 -6.98 21.98 8.97
CA LYS A 371 -6.93 23.28 8.27
C LYS A 371 -7.77 23.30 7.02
N LYS A 372 -7.84 22.21 6.28
CA LYS A 372 -8.67 22.08 5.07
C LYS A 372 -10.17 22.11 5.39
N LEU A 373 -10.56 21.66 6.57
CA LEU A 373 -11.96 21.77 7.04
C LEU A 373 -12.37 23.21 7.31
N ASN A 374 -11.46 24.02 7.84
CA ASN A 374 -11.71 25.44 8.15
C ASN A 374 -11.81 26.33 6.92
N SER A 375 -11.09 26.01 5.85
CA SER A 375 -11.09 26.82 4.62
C SER A 375 -12.34 26.65 3.76
N GLY A 376 -13.33 25.88 4.19
CA GLY A 376 -14.51 25.55 3.37
C GLY A 376 -14.20 24.75 2.11
N THR A 377 -12.93 24.39 1.91
CA THR A 377 -12.41 23.64 0.75
C THR A 377 -12.48 22.13 0.93
N VAL A 378 -13.15 21.63 1.96
CA VAL A 378 -13.60 20.24 1.95
C VAL A 378 -14.85 20.20 1.10
N ASP A 379 -14.63 20.27 -0.17
CA ASP A 379 -15.59 19.93 -1.18
C ASP A 379 -15.86 18.43 -1.04
N THR A 380 -16.79 18.07 -0.14
CA THR A 380 -17.31 16.70 -0.01
C THR A 380 -17.78 16.20 -1.37
N ILE A 381 -18.25 17.10 -2.22
CA ILE A 381 -18.60 16.88 -3.62
C ILE A 381 -17.36 16.52 -4.46
N ALA A 382 -16.19 17.14 -4.23
CA ALA A 382 -14.97 16.81 -4.96
C ALA A 382 -14.38 15.46 -4.55
N ILE A 383 -14.50 15.09 -3.27
CA ILE A 383 -14.11 13.77 -2.76
C ILE A 383 -15.06 12.69 -3.28
N GLU A 384 -16.37 12.93 -3.29
CA GLU A 384 -17.35 12.01 -3.88
C GLU A 384 -17.19 11.91 -5.39
N LYS A 385 -17.01 13.01 -6.13
CA LYS A 385 -16.70 12.98 -7.58
C LYS A 385 -15.40 12.27 -7.89
N LYS A 386 -14.34 12.40 -7.06
CA LYS A 386 -13.10 11.61 -7.21
C LYS A 386 -13.33 10.13 -6.91
N LYS A 387 -14.13 9.80 -5.89
CA LYS A 387 -14.50 8.41 -5.57
C LYS A 387 -15.33 7.78 -6.68
N GLN A 388 -16.32 8.48 -7.21
CA GLN A 388 -17.12 8.02 -8.34
C GLN A 388 -16.28 7.81 -9.60
N LYS A 389 -15.43 8.77 -9.99
CA LYS A 389 -14.50 8.61 -11.12
C LYS A 389 -13.53 7.44 -10.94
N LEU A 390 -13.06 7.18 -9.71
CA LEU A 390 -12.18 6.06 -9.42
C LEU A 390 -12.94 4.72 -9.47
N ALA A 391 -14.17 4.69 -8.98
CA ALA A 391 -15.06 3.53 -9.06
C ALA A 391 -15.43 3.19 -10.52
N GLU A 392 -15.79 4.19 -11.33
CA GLU A 392 -16.06 4.05 -12.75
C GLU A 392 -14.82 3.56 -13.52
N LYS A 393 -13.63 4.08 -13.19
CA LYS A 393 -12.37 3.65 -13.81
C LYS A 393 -12.01 2.20 -13.44
N LYS A 394 -12.34 1.77 -12.23
CA LYS A 394 -12.18 0.37 -11.79
C LYS A 394 -13.21 -0.55 -12.45
N ALA A 395 -14.46 -0.11 -12.57
CA ALA A 395 -15.53 -0.86 -13.24
C ALA A 395 -15.21 -1.05 -14.74
N LYS A 396 -14.80 0.00 -15.45
CA LYS A 396 -14.36 -0.08 -16.86
C LYS A 396 -13.18 -1.04 -17.05
N LYS A 397 -12.16 -1.00 -16.15
CA LYS A 397 -11.02 -1.95 -16.22
C LYS A 397 -11.44 -3.39 -15.94
N ALA A 398 -12.39 -3.60 -15.04
CA ALA A 398 -12.93 -4.94 -14.74
C ALA A 398 -13.73 -5.50 -15.93
N GLU A 399 -14.55 -4.67 -16.55
CA GLU A 399 -15.32 -5.02 -17.74
C GLU A 399 -14.41 -5.32 -18.95
N GLU A 400 -13.38 -4.51 -19.18
CA GLU A 400 -12.40 -4.72 -20.23
C GLU A 400 -11.61 -6.03 -20.01
N LYS A 401 -11.27 -6.33 -18.76
CA LYS A 401 -10.62 -7.60 -18.38
C LYS A 401 -11.55 -8.80 -18.63
N LYS A 402 -12.84 -8.66 -18.36
CA LYS A 402 -13.86 -9.69 -18.63
C LYS A 402 -14.03 -9.92 -20.13
N LYS A 403 -14.16 -8.85 -20.94
CA LYS A 403 -14.23 -8.95 -22.40
C LYS A 403 -13.00 -9.64 -23.01
N ARG A 404 -11.78 -9.30 -22.53
CA ARG A 404 -10.54 -9.98 -22.97
C ARG A 404 -10.48 -11.46 -22.58
N GLN A 405 -11.05 -11.84 -21.45
CA GLN A 405 -11.14 -13.25 -21.05
C GLN A 405 -12.15 -14.02 -21.90
N GLU A 406 -13.31 -13.44 -22.18
CA GLU A 406 -14.33 -14.01 -23.04
C GLU A 406 -13.83 -14.17 -24.50
N GLU A 407 -13.10 -13.19 -25.02
CA GLU A 407 -12.49 -13.27 -26.35
C GLU A 407 -11.41 -14.37 -26.44
N LYS A 408 -10.58 -14.51 -25.39
CA LYS A 408 -9.60 -15.60 -25.32
C LYS A 408 -10.27 -16.97 -25.22
N ALA A 409 -11.37 -17.08 -24.49
CA ALA A 409 -12.15 -18.33 -24.39
C ALA A 409 -12.79 -18.69 -25.74
N LYS A 410 -13.35 -17.71 -26.47
CA LYS A 410 -13.90 -17.92 -27.82
C LYS A 410 -12.84 -18.42 -28.81
N LYS A 411 -11.66 -17.76 -28.84
CA LYS A 411 -10.54 -18.16 -29.71
C LYS A 411 -10.05 -19.59 -29.40
N LYS A 412 -9.99 -19.95 -28.10
CA LYS A 412 -9.60 -21.32 -27.69
C LYS A 412 -10.63 -22.36 -28.11
N LEU A 413 -11.92 -22.03 -28.00
CA LEU A 413 -13.01 -22.91 -28.44
C LEU A 413 -12.98 -23.12 -29.94
N GLU A 414 -12.68 -22.09 -30.73
CA GLU A 414 -12.58 -22.15 -32.19
C GLU A 414 -11.37 -22.97 -32.67
N GLN A 415 -10.23 -22.80 -31.99
CA GLN A 415 -9.04 -23.64 -32.20
C GLN A 415 -9.31 -25.10 -31.91
N ASN A 416 -9.97 -25.43 -30.81
CA ASN A 416 -10.33 -26.80 -30.49
C ASN A 416 -11.33 -27.42 -31.49
N LYS A 417 -12.26 -26.61 -32.02
CA LYS A 417 -13.16 -27.08 -33.12
C LYS A 417 -12.42 -27.38 -34.41
N LYS A 418 -11.45 -26.53 -34.78
CA LYS A 418 -10.61 -26.78 -35.99
C LYS A 418 -9.75 -28.02 -35.82
N GLN A 419 -9.18 -28.22 -34.64
CA GLN A 419 -8.35 -29.39 -34.34
C GLN A 419 -9.15 -30.70 -34.40
N LYS A 420 -10.35 -30.71 -33.79
CA LYS A 420 -11.27 -31.87 -33.90
C LYS A 420 -11.77 -32.15 -35.31
N LYS A 421 -11.83 -31.14 -36.18
CA LYS A 421 -12.20 -31.33 -37.57
C LYS A 421 -11.05 -31.98 -38.39
N LEU A 422 -9.82 -31.54 -38.13
CA LEU A 422 -8.60 -32.11 -38.73
C LEU A 422 -8.39 -33.58 -38.29
N GLU A 423 -8.57 -33.88 -37.00
CA GLU A 423 -8.49 -35.25 -36.50
C GLU A 423 -9.55 -36.18 -37.12
N LYS A 424 -10.76 -35.67 -37.39
CA LYS A 424 -11.80 -36.42 -38.10
C LYS A 424 -11.51 -36.64 -39.58
N GLU A 425 -10.84 -35.73 -40.22
CA GLU A 425 -10.42 -35.83 -41.63
C GLU A 425 -9.27 -36.83 -41.77
N GLN A 426 -8.28 -36.78 -40.88
CA GLN A 426 -7.17 -37.74 -40.82
C GLN A 426 -7.64 -39.21 -40.54
N ASN A 427 -8.54 -39.38 -39.59
CA ASN A 427 -9.12 -40.73 -39.29
C ASN A 427 -10.02 -41.26 -40.41
N LYS A 428 -10.47 -40.41 -41.36
CA LYS A 428 -11.18 -40.86 -42.57
C LYS A 428 -10.24 -41.31 -43.70
N GLU A 429 -9.05 -40.69 -43.78
CA GLU A 429 -8.03 -41.07 -44.74
C GLU A 429 -7.29 -42.36 -44.36
N GLU A 430 -7.18 -42.69 -43.06
CA GLU A 430 -6.57 -43.93 -42.58
C GLU A 430 -7.51 -45.19 -42.70
N ASN A 431 -8.81 -44.97 -42.93
CA ASN A 431 -9.80 -46.05 -43.00
C ASN A 431 -10.33 -46.32 -44.44
N ASN A 432 -9.74 -45.70 -45.49
CA ASN A 432 -9.93 -45.99 -46.89
C ASN A 432 -8.65 -46.56 -47.52
#